data_80209b1928c137d5dcfac51050668853
#
_entry.id   80209b1928c137d5dcfac51050668853
#
_cell.length_a   1.000
_cell.length_b   1.000
_cell.length_c   1.000
_cell.angle_alpha   90.00
_cell.angle_beta   90.00
_cell.angle_gamma   90.00
#
_symmetry.space_group_name_H-M   'P 1'
#
loop_
_entity.id
_entity.type
_entity.pdbx_description
1 polymer ?
#
loop_
_entity_poly.entity_id
_entity_poly.type
_entity_poly.pdbx_seq_one_letter_code
_entity_poly.pdbx_strand_id
1 'polypeptide(L)'
;MPNFQENLATLENTDAFASMKLFGESGAAEADIDNVAGSQGSFRVYYHVSKKWGGIGPKAAQEALELFAEHTADAKANPGKHPNIDRLFEVITQDIYYAVRCYPVE
;
A
#
# COMPACT_ATOMS: atom_id res chain seq x y z
N MET A 1 8.76 12.28 -15.21
CA MET A 1 7.79 11.49 -14.43
C MET A 1 7.85 11.89 -12.96
N PRO A 2 6.72 11.96 -12.28
CA PRO A 2 6.73 12.29 -10.85
C PRO A 2 7.47 11.23 -10.05
N ASN A 3 8.21 11.67 -9.04
CA ASN A 3 8.84 10.76 -8.10
C ASN A 3 7.87 10.43 -6.97
N PHE A 4 8.29 9.55 -6.05
CA PHE A 4 7.46 9.12 -4.94
C PHE A 4 6.97 10.29 -4.07
N GLN A 5 7.87 11.21 -3.73
CA GLN A 5 7.51 12.36 -2.88
C GLN A 5 6.49 13.28 -3.57
N GLU A 6 6.67 13.49 -4.87
CA GLU A 6 5.70 14.28 -5.64
C GLU A 6 4.34 13.60 -5.69
N ASN A 7 4.33 12.28 -5.84
CA ASN A 7 3.08 11.51 -5.82
C ASN A 7 2.38 11.61 -4.47
N LEU A 8 3.14 11.49 -3.37
CA LEU A 8 2.56 11.60 -2.02
C LEU A 8 1.88 12.95 -1.79
N ALA A 9 2.45 14.00 -2.35
CA ALA A 9 1.88 15.35 -2.19
C ALA A 9 0.49 15.48 -2.82
N THR A 10 0.11 14.60 -3.74
CA THR A 10 -1.21 14.63 -4.39
C THR A 10 -2.24 13.75 -3.69
N LEU A 11 -1.82 12.95 -2.70
CA LEU A 11 -2.71 12.00 -2.03
C LEU A 11 -3.37 12.63 -0.80
N GLU A 12 -4.46 11.99 -0.36
CA GLU A 12 -5.22 12.46 0.79
C GLU A 12 -4.39 12.42 2.06
N ASN A 13 -4.74 13.32 3.00
CA ASN A 13 -4.16 13.33 4.32
C ASN A 13 -4.66 12.11 5.10
N THR A 14 -3.77 11.39 5.76
CA THR A 14 -4.09 10.19 6.54
C THR A 14 -3.80 10.36 8.03
N ASP A 15 -3.62 11.59 8.51
CA ASP A 15 -3.25 11.85 9.91
C ASP A 15 -4.30 11.38 10.92
N ALA A 16 -5.54 11.18 10.49
CA ALA A 16 -6.61 10.69 11.36
C ALA A 16 -6.48 9.19 11.69
N PHE A 17 -5.61 8.47 10.99
CA PHE A 17 -5.47 7.02 11.15
C PHE A 17 -4.13 6.65 11.78
N ALA A 18 -4.15 5.64 12.65
CA ALA A 18 -2.96 5.12 13.31
C ALA A 18 -2.36 3.94 12.55
N SER A 19 -3.21 3.11 11.95
CA SER A 19 -2.77 1.88 11.27
C SER A 19 -3.84 1.36 10.34
N MET A 20 -3.47 0.37 9.52
CA MET A 20 -4.44 -0.41 8.75
C MET A 20 -4.08 -1.89 8.84
N LYS A 21 -5.11 -2.74 8.65
CA LYS A 21 -4.93 -4.19 8.52
C LYS A 21 -5.42 -4.64 7.17
N LEU A 22 -4.73 -5.61 6.61
CA LEU A 22 -5.07 -6.23 5.33
C LEU A 22 -5.59 -7.63 5.62
N PHE A 23 -6.82 -7.91 5.19
CA PHE A 23 -7.49 -9.19 5.43
C PHE A 23 -7.55 -9.98 4.14
N GLY A 24 -7.06 -11.21 4.18
CA GLY A 24 -7.09 -12.12 3.04
C GLY A 24 -8.46 -12.78 2.86
N GLU A 25 -8.53 -13.72 1.91
CA GLU A 25 -9.77 -14.41 1.57
C GLU A 25 -10.34 -15.24 2.73
N SER A 26 -9.47 -15.71 3.61
CA SER A 26 -9.91 -16.47 4.80
C SER A 26 -10.59 -15.59 5.85
N GLY A 27 -10.50 -14.27 5.70
CA GLY A 27 -10.99 -13.31 6.69
C GLY A 27 -10.00 -13.01 7.80
N ALA A 28 -8.83 -13.65 7.79
CA ALA A 28 -7.79 -13.39 8.79
C ALA A 28 -6.93 -12.19 8.38
N ALA A 29 -6.47 -11.43 9.37
CA ALA A 29 -5.53 -10.34 9.14
C ALA A 29 -4.17 -10.94 8.77
N GLU A 30 -3.67 -10.59 7.59
CA GLU A 30 -2.41 -11.14 7.08
C GLU A 30 -1.28 -10.14 7.08
N ALA A 31 -1.59 -8.85 7.19
CA ALA A 31 -0.56 -7.81 7.23
C ALA A 31 -1.09 -6.56 7.92
N ASP A 32 -0.17 -5.80 8.49
CA ASP A 32 -0.44 -4.51 9.13
C ASP A 32 0.47 -3.46 8.52
N ILE A 33 -0.02 -2.24 8.38
CA ILE A 33 0.81 -1.09 8.02
C ILE A 33 0.52 0.01 9.05
N ASP A 34 1.57 0.41 9.78
CA ASP A 34 1.45 1.49 10.76
C ASP A 34 1.68 2.84 10.10
N ASN A 35 0.92 3.84 10.53
CA ASN A 35 1.05 5.19 10.00
C ASN A 35 2.05 5.97 10.85
N VAL A 36 3.32 5.58 10.74
CA VAL A 36 4.43 6.16 11.52
C VAL A 36 5.60 6.47 10.59
N ALA A 37 6.58 7.21 11.10
CA ALA A 37 7.77 7.53 10.34
C ALA A 37 8.41 6.25 9.79
N GLY A 38 8.76 6.25 8.51
CA GLY A 38 9.30 5.09 7.82
C GLY A 38 8.27 4.26 7.07
N SER A 39 6.98 4.33 7.44
CA SER A 39 5.91 3.62 6.74
C SER A 39 4.73 4.51 6.37
N GLN A 40 4.77 5.80 6.70
CA GLN A 40 3.70 6.74 6.37
C GLN A 40 3.42 6.81 4.87
N GLY A 41 4.47 6.78 4.06
CA GLY A 41 4.31 6.83 2.61
C GLY A 41 3.57 5.61 2.08
N SER A 42 3.96 4.42 2.56
CA SER A 42 3.28 3.18 2.19
C SER A 42 1.83 3.19 2.64
N PHE A 43 1.57 3.66 3.88
CA PHE A 43 0.20 3.79 4.39
C PHE A 43 -0.64 4.65 3.46
N ARG A 44 -0.12 5.80 3.06
CA ARG A 44 -0.82 6.76 2.20
C ARG A 44 -1.17 6.18 0.85
N VAL A 45 -0.23 5.49 0.22
CA VAL A 45 -0.45 4.84 -1.08
C VAL A 45 -1.53 3.76 -0.94
N TYR A 46 -1.39 2.87 0.04
CA TYR A 46 -2.37 1.81 0.26
C TYR A 46 -3.76 2.36 0.57
N TYR A 47 -3.83 3.39 1.39
CA TYR A 47 -5.11 4.04 1.71
C TYR A 47 -5.79 4.56 0.45
N HIS A 48 -5.04 5.30 -0.36
CA HIS A 48 -5.57 5.90 -1.59
C HIS A 48 -6.13 4.84 -2.54
N VAL A 49 -5.32 3.83 -2.87
CA VAL A 49 -5.76 2.82 -3.84
C VAL A 49 -6.85 1.92 -3.28
N SER A 50 -6.82 1.61 -1.98
CA SER A 50 -7.88 0.78 -1.39
C SER A 50 -9.22 1.50 -1.39
N LYS A 51 -9.21 2.81 -1.13
CA LYS A 51 -10.41 3.63 -1.18
C LYS A 51 -10.97 3.75 -2.58
N LYS A 52 -10.08 3.92 -3.56
CA LYS A 52 -10.46 4.06 -4.96
C LYS A 52 -11.02 2.77 -5.55
N TRP A 53 -10.40 1.63 -5.23
CA TRP A 53 -10.72 0.33 -5.84
C TRP A 53 -11.56 -0.59 -4.95
N GLY A 54 -11.85 -0.18 -3.73
CA GLY A 54 -12.61 -0.99 -2.78
C GLY A 54 -11.80 -2.08 -2.10
N GLY A 55 -10.48 -1.98 -2.11
CA GLY A 55 -9.55 -2.94 -1.52
C GLY A 55 -8.27 -3.02 -2.35
N ILE A 56 -7.44 -4.02 -2.09
CA ILE A 56 -6.16 -4.21 -2.78
C ILE A 56 -6.24 -5.47 -3.64
N GLY A 57 -6.68 -5.30 -4.88
CA GLY A 57 -6.61 -6.33 -5.90
C GLY A 57 -5.56 -5.96 -6.94
N PRO A 58 -5.46 -6.71 -8.06
CA PRO A 58 -4.43 -6.45 -9.07
C PRO A 58 -4.43 -5.04 -9.65
N LYS A 59 -5.60 -4.45 -9.90
CA LYS A 59 -5.66 -3.08 -10.44
C LYS A 59 -5.19 -2.05 -9.43
N ALA A 60 -5.61 -2.19 -8.16
CA ALA A 60 -5.15 -1.32 -7.08
C ALA A 60 -3.65 -1.45 -6.91
N ALA A 61 -3.13 -2.67 -6.97
CA ALA A 61 -1.70 -2.94 -6.85
C ALA A 61 -0.91 -2.29 -7.99
N GLN A 62 -1.42 -2.34 -9.21
CA GLN A 62 -0.76 -1.70 -10.35
C GLN A 62 -0.67 -0.19 -10.16
N GLU A 63 -1.75 0.44 -9.73
CA GLU A 63 -1.73 1.89 -9.46
C GLU A 63 -0.78 2.22 -8.32
N ALA A 64 -0.78 1.41 -7.26
CA ALA A 64 0.13 1.61 -6.13
C ALA A 64 1.59 1.52 -6.57
N LEU A 65 1.94 0.56 -7.43
CA LEU A 65 3.30 0.43 -7.95
C LEU A 65 3.73 1.65 -8.75
N GLU A 66 2.81 2.26 -9.50
CA GLU A 66 3.10 3.52 -10.20
C GLU A 66 3.32 4.66 -9.21
N LEU A 67 2.53 4.72 -8.15
CA LEU A 67 2.66 5.77 -7.14
C LEU A 67 3.97 5.65 -6.34
N PHE A 68 4.46 4.42 -6.12
CA PHE A 68 5.75 4.21 -5.47
C PHE A 68 6.93 4.63 -6.34
N ALA A 69 6.73 4.80 -7.64
CA ALA A 69 7.69 5.36 -8.60
C ALA A 69 9.08 4.70 -8.50
N GLU A 70 10.12 5.46 -8.14
CA GLU A 70 11.49 4.94 -8.08
C GLU A 70 11.65 3.80 -7.07
N HIS A 71 10.83 3.75 -6.03
CA HIS A 71 10.89 2.68 -5.04
C HIS A 71 10.44 1.33 -5.61
N THR A 72 9.57 1.36 -6.62
CA THR A 72 9.14 0.12 -7.30
C THR A 72 10.31 -0.55 -8.00
N ALA A 73 11.13 0.23 -8.71
CA ALA A 73 12.33 -0.31 -9.37
C ALA A 73 13.34 -0.82 -8.34
N ASP A 74 13.51 -0.11 -7.24
CA ASP A 74 14.41 -0.53 -6.16
C ASP A 74 13.94 -1.82 -5.51
N ALA A 75 12.62 -1.99 -5.34
CA ALA A 75 12.07 -3.22 -4.79
C ALA A 75 12.31 -4.41 -5.72
N LYS A 76 12.20 -4.22 -7.03
CA LYS A 76 12.49 -5.29 -8.00
C LYS A 76 13.95 -5.71 -7.95
N ALA A 77 14.86 -4.75 -7.83
CA ALA A 77 16.30 -5.00 -7.78
C ALA A 77 16.73 -5.61 -6.44
N ASN A 78 15.99 -5.35 -5.38
CA ASN A 78 16.36 -5.74 -4.01
C ASN A 78 15.17 -6.38 -3.28
N PRO A 79 14.76 -7.62 -3.65
CA PRO A 79 13.64 -8.29 -3.00
C PRO A 79 13.85 -8.37 -1.47
N GLY A 80 12.79 -8.07 -0.72
CA GLY A 80 12.83 -8.05 0.74
C GLY A 80 13.11 -6.68 1.35
N LYS A 81 13.64 -5.74 0.58
CA LYS A 81 13.95 -4.40 1.06
C LYS A 81 12.70 -3.55 1.30
N HIS A 82 11.67 -3.75 0.47
CA HIS A 82 10.43 -3.00 0.54
C HIS A 82 9.24 -3.96 0.67
N PRO A 83 8.95 -4.48 1.87
CA PRO A 83 7.89 -5.50 2.03
C PRO A 83 6.52 -5.05 1.54
N ASN A 84 6.18 -3.78 1.70
CA ASN A 84 4.88 -3.26 1.26
C ASN A 84 4.77 -3.18 -0.26
N ILE A 85 5.89 -3.06 -0.97
CA ILE A 85 5.92 -3.09 -2.43
C ILE A 85 5.96 -4.54 -2.92
N ASP A 86 6.76 -5.39 -2.27
CA ASP A 86 6.84 -6.81 -2.60
C ASP A 86 5.45 -7.46 -2.57
N ARG A 87 4.63 -7.12 -1.57
CA ARG A 87 3.26 -7.62 -1.45
C ARG A 87 2.41 -7.26 -2.67
N LEU A 88 2.61 -6.06 -3.23
CA LEU A 88 1.86 -5.63 -4.42
C LEU A 88 2.20 -6.49 -5.64
N PHE A 89 3.46 -6.88 -5.81
CA PHE A 89 3.84 -7.80 -6.87
C PHE A 89 3.16 -9.16 -6.69
N GLU A 90 3.08 -9.65 -5.46
CA GLU A 90 2.39 -10.91 -5.15
C GLU A 90 0.89 -10.82 -5.47
N VAL A 91 0.25 -9.70 -5.16
CA VAL A 91 -1.16 -9.48 -5.46
C VAL A 91 -1.41 -9.65 -6.97
N ILE A 92 -0.55 -9.07 -7.79
CA ILE A 92 -0.69 -9.15 -9.25
C ILE A 92 -0.38 -10.56 -9.75
N THR A 93 0.74 -11.14 -9.30
CA THR A 93 1.23 -12.43 -9.79
C THR A 93 0.29 -13.57 -9.42
N GLN A 94 -0.27 -13.53 -8.21
CA GLN A 94 -1.10 -14.60 -7.68
C GLN A 94 -2.59 -14.30 -7.77
N ASP A 95 -2.97 -13.12 -8.31
CA ASP A 95 -4.35 -12.69 -8.46
C ASP A 95 -5.12 -12.80 -7.15
N ILE A 96 -4.57 -12.22 -6.09
CA ILE A 96 -5.18 -12.22 -4.77
C ILE A 96 -5.81 -10.87 -4.45
N TYR A 97 -6.61 -10.82 -3.39
CA TYR A 97 -7.31 -9.61 -2.96
C TYR A 97 -7.24 -9.48 -1.45
N TYR A 98 -6.95 -8.26 -0.99
CA TYR A 98 -7.01 -7.93 0.43
C TYR A 98 -8.11 -6.90 0.67
N ALA A 99 -8.96 -7.17 1.65
CA ALA A 99 -9.84 -6.15 2.21
C ALA A 99 -9.00 -5.31 3.17
N VAL A 100 -9.25 -4.00 3.21
CA VAL A 100 -8.47 -3.07 4.03
C VAL A 100 -9.37 -2.45 5.08
N ARG A 101 -8.87 -2.41 6.32
CA ARG A 101 -9.53 -1.72 7.41
C ARG A 101 -8.55 -0.76 8.08
N CYS A 102 -8.93 0.51 8.17
CA CYS A 102 -8.12 1.54 8.80
C CYS A 102 -8.62 1.82 10.20
N TYR A 103 -7.70 2.04 11.14
CA TYR A 103 -8.00 2.28 12.54
C TYR A 103 -7.61 3.72 12.89
N PRO A 104 -8.52 4.47 13.51
CA PRO A 104 -8.25 5.87 13.80
C PRO A 104 -7.26 6.05 14.95
N VAL A 105 -6.64 7.23 14.98
CA VAL A 105 -5.83 7.66 16.12
C VAL A 105 -6.78 7.90 17.30
N GLU A 106 -6.41 7.42 18.46
CA GLU A 106 -7.19 7.63 19.68
C GLU A 106 -6.90 8.98 20.35
#